data_8f334887e02192d194a8d7676fd8d7c8
#
_entry.id   8f334887e02192d194a8d7676fd8d7c8
#
_cell.length_a   1.000
_cell.length_b   1.000
_cell.length_c   1.000
_cell.angle_alpha   90.00
_cell.angle_beta   90.00
_cell.angle_gamma   90.00
#
_symmetry.space_group_name_H-M   'P 1'
#
loop_
_entity.id
_entity.type
_entity.pdbx_description
1 polymer ?
#
loop_
_entity_poly.entity_id
_entity_poly.type
_entity_poly.pdbx_seq_one_letter_code
_entity_poly.pdbx_strand_id
1 'polypeptide(L)'
;MYSHIREVYEKVRKTESYEEFISQYVERYVYASDKKMVHDFLSSEGLEERLVDGCEEKDLPYRRITGKDKNAYVWMEAKKYIDANENTAIITLHNEKIVQNTVIKMERELIKKEQDMAKQYWDMVSLLTTVLNHNQIVESGYQDDISFYTKQVYLQLQKNYPEYGITDEEIASVAHLAPIHDIGKIKVPIEILNKNGKLTDEEMNVVKQHPLVGAAMTRRFPEGITTEKLNKYSYEICRHHHERYDGSGYPDGLKGNAIPMCAQVVGIVDAYDALINDRPYKRKYEPEEAIQMISNGECGAFSKKLIQCLTAAAKQPEWLKVTKSQA
;
A
#
# COMPACT_ATOMS: atom_id res chain seq x y z
N MET A 1 -17.41 14.38 29.83
CA MET A 1 -16.26 13.58 30.31
C MET A 1 -15.29 14.42 31.15
N TYR A 2 -14.96 15.63 30.74
CA TYR A 2 -14.11 16.56 31.50
C TYR A 2 -14.70 17.07 32.86
N SER A 3 -16.00 17.08 33.00
CA SER A 3 -16.67 17.59 34.23
C SER A 3 -16.38 16.78 35.50
N HIS A 4 -16.26 15.43 35.36
CA HIS A 4 -16.00 14.55 36.52
C HIS A 4 -14.54 14.63 37.00
N ILE A 5 -13.56 14.78 36.08
CA ILE A 5 -12.15 14.95 36.44
C ILE A 5 -11.96 16.31 37.13
N ARG A 6 -12.64 17.33 36.65
CA ARG A 6 -12.61 18.68 37.25
C ARG A 6 -13.19 18.71 38.64
N GLU A 7 -14.29 18.01 38.91
CA GLU A 7 -14.91 17.90 40.22
C GLU A 7 -14.01 17.18 41.26
N VAL A 8 -13.29 16.12 40.82
CA VAL A 8 -12.31 15.44 41.67
C VAL A 8 -11.15 16.37 41.98
N TYR A 9 -10.61 17.05 40.96
CA TYR A 9 -9.50 18.00 41.09
C TYR A 9 -9.84 19.18 42.00
N GLU A 10 -11.04 19.79 41.90
CA GLU A 10 -11.47 20.91 42.74
C GLU A 10 -11.74 20.51 44.20
N LYS A 11 -12.23 19.29 44.48
CA LYS A 11 -12.40 18.78 45.83
C LYS A 11 -11.09 18.48 46.53
N VAL A 12 -10.09 18.08 45.76
CA VAL A 12 -8.78 17.70 46.26
C VAL A 12 -7.82 18.89 46.37
N ARG A 13 -7.99 19.95 45.56
CA ARG A 13 -7.21 21.20 45.60
C ARG A 13 -7.27 21.97 46.93
N LYS A 14 -8.12 21.53 47.88
CA LYS A 14 -8.27 22.15 49.17
C LYS A 14 -7.43 21.50 50.29
N THR A 15 -6.66 20.46 49.96
CA THR A 15 -5.76 19.82 50.91
C THR A 15 -4.45 20.58 51.02
N GLU A 16 -3.91 20.66 52.22
CA GLU A 16 -2.68 21.44 52.51
C GLU A 16 -1.41 20.67 52.27
N SER A 17 -1.48 19.31 52.06
CA SER A 17 -0.34 18.46 51.79
C SER A 17 -0.62 17.40 50.73
N TYR A 18 0.44 16.95 50.05
CA TYR A 18 0.41 15.85 49.07
C TYR A 18 -0.09 14.53 49.71
N GLU A 19 0.40 14.21 50.91
CA GLU A 19 0.03 12.99 51.61
C GLU A 19 -1.47 12.97 51.99
N GLU A 20 -2.01 14.08 52.42
CA GLU A 20 -3.45 14.21 52.72
C GLU A 20 -4.28 14.02 51.43
N PHE A 21 -3.78 14.55 50.31
CA PHE A 21 -4.40 14.36 49.00
C PHE A 21 -4.44 12.88 48.60
N ILE A 22 -3.32 12.18 48.68
CA ILE A 22 -3.21 10.76 48.33
C ILE A 22 -4.14 9.93 49.24
N SER A 23 -4.11 10.16 50.55
CA SER A 23 -4.92 9.45 51.51
C SER A 23 -6.43 9.62 51.22
N GLN A 24 -6.89 10.85 50.92
CA GLN A 24 -8.28 11.12 50.57
C GLN A 24 -8.67 10.52 49.23
N TYR A 25 -7.75 10.58 48.23
CA TYR A 25 -8.00 9.98 46.94
C TYR A 25 -8.16 8.46 47.05
N VAL A 26 -7.22 7.80 47.71
CA VAL A 26 -7.21 6.35 47.88
C VAL A 26 -8.44 5.88 48.64
N GLU A 27 -8.78 6.55 49.78
CA GLU A 27 -9.91 6.17 50.62
C GLU A 27 -11.23 6.28 49.84
N ARG A 28 -11.39 7.31 49.03
CA ARG A 28 -12.67 7.64 48.41
C ARG A 28 -12.88 6.99 47.05
N TYR A 29 -11.81 6.83 46.28
CA TYR A 29 -11.92 6.47 44.87
C TYR A 29 -11.29 5.13 44.50
N VAL A 30 -10.47 4.53 45.37
CA VAL A 30 -9.80 3.26 45.07
C VAL A 30 -10.61 2.10 45.65
N TYR A 31 -10.71 1.01 44.91
CA TYR A 31 -11.40 -0.20 45.33
C TYR A 31 -10.72 -0.79 46.58
N ALA A 32 -11.53 -1.33 47.49
CA ALA A 32 -11.08 -1.65 48.86
C ALA A 32 -9.83 -2.54 48.93
N SER A 33 -9.71 -3.56 48.08
CA SER A 33 -8.55 -4.45 48.08
C SER A 33 -7.28 -3.83 47.47
N ASP A 34 -7.42 -2.73 46.72
CA ASP A 34 -6.31 -2.09 46.01
C ASP A 34 -5.74 -0.89 46.78
N LYS A 35 -6.44 -0.43 47.84
CA LYS A 35 -6.12 0.80 48.59
C LYS A 35 -4.71 0.82 49.12
N LYS A 36 -4.25 -0.25 49.77
CA LYS A 36 -2.89 -0.31 50.32
C LYS A 36 -1.84 -0.19 49.24
N MET A 37 -1.97 -0.97 48.20
CA MET A 37 -1.02 -1.00 47.08
C MET A 37 -0.93 0.36 46.39
N VAL A 38 -2.07 1.02 46.13
CA VAL A 38 -2.14 2.33 45.50
C VAL A 38 -1.57 3.42 46.40
N HIS A 39 -1.86 3.36 47.71
CA HIS A 39 -1.31 4.31 48.68
C HIS A 39 0.20 4.20 48.76
N ASP A 40 0.73 2.99 48.94
CA ASP A 40 2.19 2.75 49.00
C ASP A 40 2.89 3.17 47.68
N PHE A 41 2.24 2.98 46.54
CA PHE A 41 2.76 3.40 45.24
C PHE A 41 2.78 4.92 45.03
N LEU A 42 1.76 5.63 45.54
CA LEU A 42 1.58 7.08 45.38
C LEU A 42 2.14 7.92 46.52
N SER A 43 2.50 7.34 47.67
CA SER A 43 3.02 8.07 48.83
C SER A 43 4.38 8.68 48.58
N SER A 44 4.76 9.71 49.37
CA SER A 44 6.09 10.34 49.28
C SER A 44 7.19 9.34 49.61
N GLU A 45 7.03 8.46 50.58
CA GLU A 45 7.97 7.37 50.91
C GLU A 45 8.20 6.47 49.69
N GLY A 46 7.15 6.08 48.96
CA GLY A 46 7.23 5.30 47.73
C GLY A 46 7.88 6.07 46.55
N LEU A 47 7.96 7.39 46.62
CA LEU A 47 8.69 8.23 45.68
C LEU A 47 10.16 8.32 46.03
N GLU A 48 10.49 8.48 47.31
CA GLU A 48 11.86 8.64 47.83
C GLU A 48 12.71 7.36 47.74
N GLU A 49 12.13 6.19 48.02
CA GLU A 49 12.84 4.90 47.92
C GLU A 49 13.42 4.61 46.53
N ARG A 50 12.94 5.32 45.49
CA ARG A 50 13.31 5.09 44.10
C ARG A 50 14.19 6.16 43.48
N LEU A 51 14.38 7.29 44.10
CA LEU A 51 15.31 8.33 43.69
C LEU A 51 16.76 7.85 43.83
N VAL A 52 17.00 6.80 44.60
CA VAL A 52 18.34 6.24 44.89
C VAL A 52 18.81 5.22 43.85
N ASP A 53 17.92 4.58 43.07
CA ASP A 53 18.29 3.40 42.24
C ASP A 53 18.17 3.60 40.71
N GLY A 54 18.03 4.82 40.19
CA GLY A 54 18.03 5.10 38.76
C GLY A 54 16.69 4.69 38.05
N CYS A 55 16.22 5.55 37.19
CA CYS A 55 14.92 5.52 36.49
C CYS A 55 14.45 4.14 36.00
N GLU A 56 13.50 3.52 36.64
CA GLU A 56 12.62 2.53 36.03
C GLU A 56 11.17 3.05 36.08
N GLU A 57 10.52 3.12 34.90
CA GLU A 57 9.07 3.30 34.83
C GLU A 57 8.40 2.08 35.47
N LYS A 58 7.56 2.31 36.47
CA LYS A 58 6.68 1.26 37.00
C LYS A 58 5.24 1.67 36.83
N ASP A 59 4.50 0.79 36.21
CA ASP A 59 3.07 0.92 36.00
C ASP A 59 2.32 0.14 37.06
N LEU A 60 1.31 0.76 37.67
CA LEU A 60 0.45 0.11 38.66
C LEU A 60 -0.99 0.08 38.16
N PRO A 61 -1.52 -1.06 37.74
CA PRO A 61 -2.95 -1.20 37.47
C PRO A 61 -3.73 -1.28 38.75
N TYR A 62 -4.86 -0.55 38.84
CA TYR A 62 -5.76 -0.57 40.00
C TYR A 62 -7.19 -0.30 39.57
N ARG A 63 -8.15 -0.61 40.49
CA ARG A 63 -9.58 -0.38 40.27
C ARG A 63 -10.03 0.91 40.92
N ARG A 64 -10.61 1.80 40.14
CA ARG A 64 -11.20 3.06 40.59
C ARG A 64 -12.72 2.92 40.64
N ILE A 65 -13.32 3.23 41.79
CA ILE A 65 -14.78 3.23 42.01
C ILE A 65 -15.44 4.30 41.15
N THR A 66 -16.53 3.95 40.46
CA THR A 66 -17.32 4.87 39.63
C THR A 66 -18.71 5.03 40.18
N GLY A 67 -19.09 6.30 40.43
CA GLY A 67 -20.44 6.62 40.92
C GLY A 67 -20.65 6.32 42.39
N LYS A 68 -21.95 6.07 42.80
CA LYS A 68 -22.36 5.79 44.17
C LYS A 68 -22.28 4.32 44.54
N ASP A 69 -22.20 3.43 43.56
CA ASP A 69 -22.07 2.00 43.79
C ASP A 69 -20.59 1.65 43.99
N LYS A 70 -20.24 1.21 45.20
CA LYS A 70 -18.87 0.82 45.57
C LYS A 70 -18.37 -0.44 44.86
N ASN A 71 -19.25 -1.20 44.21
CA ASN A 71 -18.90 -2.39 43.43
C ASN A 71 -18.70 -2.06 41.95
N ALA A 72 -19.09 -0.86 41.48
CA ALA A 72 -18.87 -0.42 40.14
C ALA A 72 -17.47 0.24 40.03
N TYR A 73 -16.60 -0.30 39.20
CA TYR A 73 -15.25 0.20 39.03
C TYR A 73 -14.82 0.24 37.55
N VAL A 74 -13.77 0.99 37.29
CA VAL A 74 -13.02 0.99 36.03
C VAL A 74 -11.55 0.70 36.33
N TRP A 75 -10.89 0.01 35.43
CA TRP A 75 -9.45 -0.18 35.53
C TRP A 75 -8.73 1.13 35.20
N MET A 76 -7.76 1.45 36.06
CA MET A 76 -6.87 2.60 35.91
C MET A 76 -5.44 2.11 35.97
N GLU A 77 -4.56 2.83 35.34
CA GLU A 77 -3.12 2.64 35.39
C GLU A 77 -2.47 3.89 35.96
N ALA A 78 -1.72 3.77 37.01
CA ALA A 78 -0.90 4.83 37.56
C ALA A 78 0.53 4.68 37.06
N LYS A 79 1.09 5.71 36.39
CA LYS A 79 2.48 5.76 35.91
C LYS A 79 3.23 6.82 36.68
N LYS A 80 4.45 6.49 37.06
CA LYS A 80 5.40 7.43 37.68
C LYS A 80 6.53 7.73 36.70
N TYR A 81 6.82 9.00 36.54
CA TYR A 81 8.01 9.51 35.87
C TYR A 81 8.81 10.31 36.87
N ILE A 82 10.02 9.89 37.17
CA ILE A 82 10.89 10.55 38.14
C ILE A 82 12.06 11.15 37.38
N ASP A 83 12.25 12.47 37.51
CA ASP A 83 13.45 13.15 37.05
C ASP A 83 14.37 13.38 38.25
N ALA A 84 15.44 12.58 38.34
CA ALA A 84 16.41 12.66 39.41
C ALA A 84 17.24 13.96 39.39
N ASN A 85 17.39 14.60 38.24
CA ASN A 85 18.14 15.85 38.09
C ASN A 85 17.36 17.07 38.59
N GLU A 86 16.06 17.07 38.39
CA GLU A 86 15.17 18.16 38.81
C GLU A 86 14.49 17.90 40.14
N ASN A 87 14.70 16.74 40.75
CA ASN A 87 14.01 16.28 41.95
C ASN A 87 12.49 16.39 41.84
N THR A 88 11.97 16.02 40.67
CA THR A 88 10.55 16.10 40.34
C THR A 88 9.98 14.73 39.99
N ALA A 89 8.74 14.50 40.38
CA ALA A 89 7.99 13.32 40.02
C ALA A 89 6.68 13.71 39.32
N ILE A 90 6.41 13.14 38.18
CA ILE A 90 5.14 13.27 37.47
C ILE A 90 4.37 11.98 37.64
N ILE A 91 3.16 12.07 38.15
CA ILE A 91 2.25 10.93 38.30
C ILE A 91 1.08 11.14 37.32
N THR A 92 0.87 10.18 36.45
CA THR A 92 -0.25 10.18 35.54
C THR A 92 -1.20 9.02 35.87
N LEU A 93 -2.50 9.28 35.84
CA LEU A 93 -3.55 8.28 36.07
C LEU A 93 -4.37 8.12 34.79
N HIS A 94 -4.27 6.98 34.17
CA HIS A 94 -4.94 6.68 32.91
C HIS A 94 -6.10 5.71 33.11
N ASN A 95 -7.20 5.93 32.39
CA ASN A 95 -8.26 4.93 32.29
C ASN A 95 -7.90 3.97 31.16
N GLU A 96 -7.58 2.73 31.50
CA GLU A 96 -7.17 1.71 30.54
C GLU A 96 -8.17 1.54 29.38
N LYS A 97 -9.47 1.56 29.68
CA LYS A 97 -10.53 1.47 28.67
C LYS A 97 -10.54 2.68 27.72
N ILE A 98 -10.23 3.87 28.23
CA ILE A 98 -10.13 5.08 27.40
C ILE A 98 -8.89 4.99 26.49
N VAL A 99 -7.76 4.54 27.03
CA VAL A 99 -6.52 4.37 26.26
C VAL A 99 -6.73 3.33 25.16
N GLN A 100 -7.27 2.16 25.49
CA GLN A 100 -7.59 1.13 24.50
C GLN A 100 -8.55 1.63 23.41
N ASN A 101 -9.63 2.32 23.79
CA ASN A 101 -10.57 2.87 22.81
C ASN A 101 -9.92 3.95 21.93
N THR A 102 -8.98 4.72 22.47
CA THR A 102 -8.27 5.75 21.72
C THR A 102 -7.30 5.10 20.74
N VAL A 103 -6.56 4.06 21.15
CA VAL A 103 -5.69 3.28 20.28
C VAL A 103 -6.48 2.65 19.13
N ILE A 104 -7.57 1.95 19.43
CA ILE A 104 -8.46 1.35 18.41
C ILE A 104 -9.00 2.41 17.44
N LYS A 105 -9.35 3.59 17.95
CA LYS A 105 -9.82 4.69 17.11
C LYS A 105 -8.70 5.21 16.19
N MET A 106 -7.49 5.41 16.72
CA MET A 106 -6.33 5.84 15.95
C MET A 106 -5.93 4.82 14.87
N GLU A 107 -5.96 3.53 15.21
CA GLU A 107 -5.71 2.45 14.24
C GLU A 107 -6.73 2.47 13.10
N ARG A 108 -8.01 2.63 13.41
CA ARG A 108 -9.07 2.73 12.37
C ARG A 108 -8.90 3.98 11.49
N GLU A 109 -8.53 5.10 12.09
CA GLU A 109 -8.26 6.34 11.34
C GLU A 109 -7.02 6.20 10.45
N LEU A 110 -5.99 5.50 10.92
CA LEU A 110 -4.78 5.20 10.15
C LEU A 110 -5.12 4.31 8.94
N ILE A 111 -5.81 3.19 9.18
CA ILE A 111 -6.26 2.27 8.11
C ILE A 111 -7.11 3.03 7.08
N LYS A 112 -8.02 3.89 7.53
CA LYS A 112 -8.84 4.70 6.62
C LYS A 112 -7.98 5.66 5.79
N LYS A 113 -7.00 6.34 6.39
CA LYS A 113 -6.08 7.21 5.67
C LYS A 113 -5.25 6.46 4.64
N GLU A 114 -4.77 5.27 4.97
CA GLU A 114 -4.05 4.41 4.01
C GLU A 114 -4.93 4.02 2.83
N GLN A 115 -6.20 3.66 3.07
CA GLN A 115 -7.17 3.35 2.01
C GLN A 115 -7.48 4.57 1.15
N ASP A 116 -7.67 5.74 1.75
CA ASP A 116 -7.94 6.99 1.03
C ASP A 116 -6.73 7.41 0.17
N MET A 117 -5.50 7.25 0.67
CA MET A 117 -4.27 7.51 -0.08
C MET A 117 -4.11 6.53 -1.25
N ALA A 118 -4.35 5.23 -1.02
CA ALA A 118 -4.31 4.24 -2.07
C ALA A 118 -5.33 4.58 -3.19
N LYS A 119 -6.56 4.98 -2.81
CA LYS A 119 -7.58 5.42 -3.77
C LYS A 119 -7.12 6.64 -4.57
N GLN A 120 -6.61 7.69 -3.92
CA GLN A 120 -6.10 8.88 -4.61
C GLN A 120 -4.98 8.55 -5.59
N TYR A 121 -4.10 7.62 -5.23
CA TYR A 121 -3.06 7.15 -6.11
C TYR A 121 -3.63 6.49 -7.38
N TRP A 122 -4.62 5.61 -7.21
CA TRP A 122 -5.28 4.94 -8.33
C TRP A 122 -6.05 5.91 -9.21
N ASP A 123 -6.72 6.90 -8.63
CA ASP A 123 -7.42 7.95 -9.37
C ASP A 123 -6.42 8.77 -10.21
N MET A 124 -5.22 9.06 -9.66
CA MET A 124 -4.15 9.75 -10.39
C MET A 124 -3.58 8.90 -11.53
N VAL A 125 -3.31 7.62 -11.29
CA VAL A 125 -2.85 6.67 -12.32
C VAL A 125 -3.86 6.59 -13.46
N SER A 126 -5.15 6.44 -13.14
CA SER A 126 -6.24 6.40 -14.11
C SER A 126 -6.33 7.69 -14.92
N LEU A 127 -6.21 8.84 -14.27
CA LEU A 127 -6.22 10.14 -14.95
C LEU A 127 -5.04 10.27 -15.93
N LEU A 128 -3.84 9.92 -15.49
CA LEU A 128 -2.64 10.00 -16.33
C LEU A 128 -2.75 9.09 -17.55
N THR A 129 -3.22 7.87 -17.37
CA THR A 129 -3.45 6.93 -18.49
C THR A 129 -4.55 7.40 -19.42
N THR A 130 -5.62 8.03 -18.90
CA THR A 130 -6.66 8.64 -19.73
C THR A 130 -6.11 9.78 -20.59
N VAL A 131 -5.28 10.65 -20.01
CA VAL A 131 -4.63 11.75 -20.75
C VAL A 131 -3.72 11.21 -21.86
N LEU A 132 -2.97 10.14 -21.59
CA LEU A 132 -2.12 9.50 -22.59
C LEU A 132 -2.92 8.92 -23.75
N ASN A 133 -4.02 8.25 -23.45
CA ASN A 133 -4.88 7.65 -24.47
C ASN A 133 -5.65 8.70 -25.29
N HIS A 134 -6.02 9.84 -24.68
CA HIS A 134 -6.68 10.92 -25.39
C HIS A 134 -5.75 11.58 -26.43
N ASN A 135 -4.45 11.60 -26.18
CA ASN A 135 -3.45 12.11 -27.13
C ASN A 135 -3.07 11.09 -28.23
N GLN A 136 -3.30 9.82 -28.01
CA GLN A 136 -3.24 8.77 -29.02
C GLN A 136 -4.71 8.50 -29.39
N ILE A 137 -5.18 8.79 -30.56
CA ILE A 137 -6.55 8.51 -31.03
C ILE A 137 -6.85 7.01 -30.85
N VAL A 138 -7.03 6.58 -29.58
CA VAL A 138 -7.36 5.22 -29.19
C VAL A 138 -8.75 5.25 -28.57
N GLU A 139 -9.62 4.43 -29.09
CA GLU A 139 -11.01 4.29 -28.63
C GLU A 139 -11.10 3.96 -27.14
N SER A 140 -12.11 4.53 -26.49
CA SER A 140 -12.43 4.30 -25.09
C SER A 140 -12.67 2.81 -24.78
N GLY A 141 -11.81 2.18 -23.98
CA GLY A 141 -11.90 0.76 -23.59
C GLY A 141 -10.54 0.11 -23.29
N TYR A 142 -9.47 0.63 -23.87
CA TYR A 142 -8.13 0.08 -23.87
C TYR A 142 -7.51 -0.15 -22.47
N GLN A 143 -7.87 0.66 -21.47
CA GLN A 143 -7.27 0.56 -20.13
C GLN A 143 -7.77 -0.63 -19.31
N ASP A 144 -9.04 -0.96 -19.46
CA ASP A 144 -9.65 -2.06 -18.72
C ASP A 144 -9.13 -3.41 -19.24
N ASP A 145 -8.76 -3.47 -20.51
CA ASP A 145 -8.35 -4.69 -21.16
C ASP A 145 -6.96 -5.16 -20.73
N ILE A 146 -5.95 -4.25 -20.73
CA ILE A 146 -4.59 -4.63 -20.32
C ILE A 146 -4.52 -5.01 -18.84
N SER A 147 -5.27 -4.33 -17.98
CA SER A 147 -5.45 -4.68 -16.57
C SER A 147 -6.09 -6.06 -16.42
N PHE A 148 -7.16 -6.30 -17.16
CA PHE A 148 -7.86 -7.56 -17.15
C PHE A 148 -6.97 -8.71 -17.63
N TYR A 149 -6.34 -8.59 -18.79
CA TYR A 149 -5.47 -9.64 -19.34
C TYR A 149 -4.27 -9.92 -18.44
N THR A 150 -3.65 -8.89 -17.87
CA THR A 150 -2.56 -9.01 -16.89
C THR A 150 -3.02 -9.84 -15.68
N LYS A 151 -4.19 -9.52 -15.11
CA LYS A 151 -4.77 -10.29 -14.00
C LYS A 151 -4.99 -11.74 -14.36
N GLN A 152 -5.56 -12.03 -15.53
CA GLN A 152 -5.87 -13.40 -15.93
C GLN A 152 -4.59 -14.23 -16.16
N VAL A 153 -3.55 -13.65 -16.78
CA VAL A 153 -2.26 -14.34 -16.95
C VAL A 153 -1.60 -14.62 -15.61
N TYR A 154 -1.64 -13.67 -14.67
CA TYR A 154 -1.11 -13.85 -13.32
C TYR A 154 -1.84 -14.93 -12.53
N LEU A 155 -3.17 -15.02 -12.64
CA LEU A 155 -3.96 -16.08 -12.00
C LEU A 155 -3.56 -17.47 -12.52
N GLN A 156 -3.30 -17.59 -13.83
CA GLN A 156 -2.78 -18.84 -14.40
C GLN A 156 -1.35 -19.13 -13.92
N LEU A 157 -0.51 -18.11 -13.79
CA LEU A 157 0.85 -18.26 -13.29
C LEU A 157 0.87 -18.72 -11.83
N GLN A 158 0.05 -18.10 -10.96
CA GLN A 158 -0.11 -18.49 -9.55
C GLN A 158 -0.59 -19.95 -9.43
N LYS A 159 -1.59 -20.34 -10.23
CA LYS A 159 -2.17 -21.68 -10.22
C LYS A 159 -1.20 -22.76 -10.70
N ASN A 160 -0.49 -22.50 -11.81
CA ASN A 160 0.30 -23.52 -12.49
C ASN A 160 1.75 -23.59 -12.01
N TYR A 161 2.24 -22.53 -11.35
CA TYR A 161 3.64 -22.39 -10.91
C TYR A 161 3.72 -21.81 -9.49
N PRO A 162 3.22 -22.55 -8.47
CA PRO A 162 3.17 -22.08 -7.08
C PRO A 162 4.57 -21.78 -6.50
N GLU A 163 5.62 -22.29 -7.11
CA GLU A 163 7.01 -22.00 -6.72
C GLU A 163 7.41 -20.54 -6.86
N TYR A 164 6.66 -19.73 -7.62
CA TYR A 164 6.90 -18.28 -7.70
C TYR A 164 6.38 -17.49 -6.50
N GLY A 165 5.55 -18.10 -5.63
CA GLY A 165 5.05 -17.46 -4.41
C GLY A 165 4.19 -16.23 -4.66
N ILE A 166 3.52 -16.15 -5.81
CA ILE A 166 2.69 -15.00 -6.22
C ILE A 166 1.48 -14.87 -5.29
N THR A 167 1.28 -13.68 -4.73
CA THR A 167 0.16 -13.38 -3.83
C THR A 167 -0.99 -12.67 -4.57
N ASP A 168 -2.21 -12.76 -4.02
CA ASP A 168 -3.37 -12.04 -4.56
C ASP A 168 -3.17 -10.53 -4.54
N GLU A 169 -2.43 -10.01 -3.54
CA GLU A 169 -2.04 -8.61 -3.45
C GLU A 169 -1.12 -8.20 -4.61
N GLU A 170 -0.15 -9.05 -4.97
CA GLU A 170 0.72 -8.81 -6.12
C GLU A 170 -0.08 -8.81 -7.42
N ILE A 171 -0.97 -9.78 -7.62
CA ILE A 171 -1.85 -9.85 -8.80
C ILE A 171 -2.67 -8.56 -8.92
N ALA A 172 -3.33 -8.13 -7.84
CA ALA A 172 -4.13 -6.91 -7.84
C ALA A 172 -3.29 -5.67 -8.15
N SER A 173 -2.11 -5.55 -7.51
CA SER A 173 -1.20 -4.41 -7.68
C SER A 173 -0.68 -4.31 -9.11
N VAL A 174 -0.15 -5.41 -9.66
CA VAL A 174 0.42 -5.40 -11.01
C VAL A 174 -0.64 -5.21 -12.08
N ALA A 175 -1.81 -5.84 -11.95
CA ALA A 175 -2.91 -5.63 -12.88
C ALA A 175 -3.38 -4.17 -12.92
N HIS A 176 -3.46 -3.52 -11.76
CA HIS A 176 -3.78 -2.10 -11.68
C HIS A 176 -2.69 -1.19 -12.28
N LEU A 177 -1.42 -1.56 -12.12
CA LEU A 177 -0.29 -0.79 -12.64
C LEU A 177 0.00 -1.04 -14.13
N ALA A 178 -0.49 -2.14 -14.70
CA ALA A 178 -0.22 -2.48 -16.10
C ALA A 178 -0.49 -1.32 -17.09
N PRO A 179 -1.56 -0.52 -16.96
CA PRO A 179 -1.84 0.60 -17.88
C PRO A 179 -0.75 1.68 -17.94
N ILE A 180 0.09 1.82 -16.90
CA ILE A 180 1.13 2.87 -16.89
C ILE A 180 2.40 2.50 -17.65
N HIS A 181 2.52 1.27 -18.18
CA HIS A 181 3.73 0.81 -18.87
C HIS A 181 4.23 1.81 -19.92
N ASP A 182 3.31 2.44 -20.61
CA ASP A 182 3.53 3.37 -21.71
C ASP A 182 3.53 4.86 -21.32
N ILE A 183 3.49 5.21 -20.01
CA ILE A 183 3.38 6.61 -19.56
C ILE A 183 4.51 7.50 -20.10
N GLY A 184 5.66 6.94 -20.37
CA GLY A 184 6.79 7.68 -20.93
C GLY A 184 6.58 8.16 -22.36
N LYS A 185 5.59 7.65 -23.11
CA LYS A 185 5.21 8.13 -24.44
C LYS A 185 4.78 9.59 -24.48
N ILE A 186 4.44 10.17 -23.32
CA ILE A 186 4.17 11.62 -23.19
C ILE A 186 5.34 12.51 -23.68
N LYS A 187 6.55 11.97 -23.73
CA LYS A 187 7.73 12.68 -24.24
C LYS A 187 8.03 12.40 -25.72
N VAL A 188 7.29 11.49 -26.34
CA VAL A 188 7.45 11.20 -27.78
C VAL A 188 6.63 12.22 -28.56
N PRO A 189 7.19 12.89 -29.59
CA PRO A 189 6.45 13.80 -30.46
C PRO A 189 5.22 13.13 -31.05
N ILE A 190 4.08 13.84 -31.04
CA ILE A 190 2.79 13.32 -31.49
C ILE A 190 2.82 12.94 -32.99
N GLU A 191 3.63 13.63 -33.77
CA GLU A 191 3.84 13.38 -35.20
C GLU A 191 4.47 12.01 -35.44
N ILE A 192 5.33 11.56 -34.51
CA ILE A 192 5.94 10.22 -34.57
C ILE A 192 4.92 9.16 -34.16
N LEU A 193 4.18 9.41 -33.06
CA LEU A 193 3.19 8.45 -32.55
C LEU A 193 2.05 8.22 -33.56
N ASN A 194 1.61 9.28 -34.25
CA ASN A 194 0.50 9.23 -35.19
C ASN A 194 0.94 9.11 -36.67
N LYS A 195 2.20 8.79 -36.91
CA LYS A 195 2.72 8.66 -38.27
C LYS A 195 2.00 7.56 -39.02
N ASN A 196 1.42 7.89 -40.16
CA ASN A 196 0.80 6.91 -41.03
C ASN A 196 1.88 6.21 -41.86
N GLY A 197 2.38 5.07 -41.41
CA GLY A 197 3.41 4.29 -42.06
C GLY A 197 4.51 3.79 -41.08
N LYS A 198 5.55 3.19 -41.65
CA LYS A 198 6.68 2.70 -40.84
C LYS A 198 7.53 3.86 -40.32
N LEU A 199 7.95 3.76 -39.08
CA LEU A 199 8.92 4.66 -38.45
C LEU A 199 10.29 4.45 -39.06
N THR A 200 11.07 5.53 -39.21
CA THR A 200 12.51 5.42 -39.50
C THR A 200 13.23 4.88 -38.26
N ASP A 201 14.50 4.50 -38.44
CA ASP A 201 15.33 4.02 -37.32
C ASP A 201 15.52 5.11 -36.25
N GLU A 202 15.68 6.38 -36.70
CA GLU A 202 15.78 7.53 -35.79
C GLU A 202 14.48 7.75 -35.00
N GLU A 203 13.34 7.72 -35.67
CA GLU A 203 12.02 7.85 -35.02
C GLU A 203 11.78 6.68 -34.05
N MET A 204 12.14 5.46 -34.45
CA MET A 204 12.03 4.29 -33.57
C MET A 204 12.96 4.43 -32.37
N ASN A 205 14.15 4.98 -32.50
CA ASN A 205 15.04 5.26 -31.38
C ASN A 205 14.44 6.28 -30.40
N VAL A 206 13.68 7.27 -30.87
CA VAL A 206 12.94 8.20 -30.03
C VAL A 206 11.86 7.46 -29.25
N VAL A 207 11.07 6.62 -29.92
CA VAL A 207 10.03 5.81 -29.26
C VAL A 207 10.63 4.88 -28.20
N LYS A 208 11.76 4.23 -28.51
CA LYS A 208 12.45 3.32 -27.57
C LYS A 208 12.94 3.98 -26.29
N GLN A 209 12.88 5.31 -26.17
CA GLN A 209 13.21 6.01 -24.92
C GLN A 209 12.05 6.00 -23.90
N HIS A 210 10.79 5.71 -24.31
CA HIS A 210 9.67 5.81 -23.40
C HIS A 210 9.78 4.92 -22.15
N PRO A 211 10.38 3.70 -22.15
CA PRO A 211 10.55 2.92 -20.92
C PRO A 211 11.43 3.62 -19.89
N LEU A 212 12.51 4.25 -20.35
CA LEU A 212 13.41 5.02 -19.49
C LEU A 212 12.73 6.25 -18.91
N VAL A 213 11.96 6.96 -19.75
CA VAL A 213 11.20 8.15 -19.33
C VAL A 213 10.12 7.77 -18.34
N GLY A 214 9.33 6.73 -18.63
CA GLY A 214 8.29 6.22 -17.73
C GLY A 214 8.87 5.82 -16.38
N ALA A 215 9.93 5.04 -16.36
CA ALA A 215 10.63 4.65 -15.14
C ALA A 215 11.14 5.86 -14.33
N ALA A 216 11.65 6.91 -15.01
CA ALA A 216 12.07 8.14 -14.33
C ALA A 216 10.88 8.93 -13.74
N MET A 217 9.70 8.86 -14.36
CA MET A 217 8.49 9.49 -13.86
C MET A 217 7.98 8.78 -12.62
N THR A 218 7.96 7.44 -12.60
CA THR A 218 7.48 6.67 -11.43
C THR A 218 8.35 6.86 -10.19
N ARG A 219 9.64 7.15 -10.33
CA ARG A 219 10.52 7.49 -9.20
C ARG A 219 10.20 8.83 -8.54
N ARG A 220 9.41 9.69 -9.17
CA ARG A 220 9.01 11.00 -8.65
C ARG A 220 7.65 10.99 -7.96
N PHE A 221 7.02 9.84 -7.81
CA PHE A 221 5.79 9.75 -7.03
C PHE A 221 6.09 10.14 -5.58
N PRO A 222 5.26 11.00 -4.96
CA PRO A 222 5.51 11.48 -3.61
C PRO A 222 5.64 10.34 -2.61
N GLU A 223 6.64 10.42 -1.73
CA GLU A 223 6.76 9.52 -0.60
C GLU A 223 5.51 9.63 0.28
N GLY A 224 4.97 8.49 0.71
CA GLY A 224 3.75 8.41 1.54
C GLY A 224 2.44 8.26 0.76
N ILE A 225 2.43 8.44 -0.57
CA ILE A 225 1.26 8.14 -1.41
C ILE A 225 1.29 6.68 -1.88
N THR A 226 2.48 6.10 -2.04
CA THR A 226 2.67 4.72 -2.49
C THR A 226 3.52 3.93 -1.51
N THR A 227 3.29 2.62 -1.46
CA THR A 227 4.21 1.71 -0.76
C THR A 227 5.47 1.51 -1.60
N GLU A 228 6.60 1.18 -0.95
CA GLU A 228 7.86 0.84 -1.63
C GLU A 228 7.65 -0.25 -2.70
N LYS A 229 6.78 -1.22 -2.41
CA LYS A 229 6.42 -2.33 -3.30
C LYS A 229 5.71 -1.84 -4.56
N LEU A 230 4.75 -0.92 -4.44
CA LEU A 230 4.04 -0.33 -5.60
C LEU A 230 4.98 0.52 -6.45
N ASN A 231 5.86 1.31 -5.84
CA ASN A 231 6.88 2.08 -6.54
C ASN A 231 7.82 1.18 -7.33
N LYS A 232 8.24 0.06 -6.74
CA LYS A 232 9.07 -0.95 -7.41
C LYS A 232 8.36 -1.52 -8.63
N TYR A 233 7.12 -1.98 -8.50
CA TYR A 233 6.37 -2.53 -9.63
C TYR A 233 6.15 -1.49 -10.73
N SER A 234 5.78 -0.27 -10.39
CA SER A 234 5.60 0.82 -11.36
C SER A 234 6.87 1.06 -12.17
N TYR A 235 8.01 1.13 -11.49
CA TYR A 235 9.31 1.31 -12.12
C TYR A 235 9.66 0.14 -13.03
N GLU A 236 9.54 -1.10 -12.54
CA GLU A 236 9.90 -2.31 -13.26
C GLU A 236 9.02 -2.51 -14.51
N ILE A 237 7.72 -2.28 -14.39
CA ILE A 237 6.77 -2.35 -15.50
C ILE A 237 7.15 -1.32 -16.58
N CYS A 238 7.25 -0.05 -16.22
CA CYS A 238 7.59 0.99 -17.18
C CYS A 238 8.93 0.73 -17.87
N ARG A 239 9.95 0.31 -17.11
CA ARG A 239 11.32 0.18 -17.64
C ARG A 239 11.50 -1.07 -18.49
N HIS A 240 10.88 -2.20 -18.10
CA HIS A 240 11.29 -3.51 -18.60
C HIS A 240 10.22 -4.27 -19.42
N HIS A 241 9.02 -3.70 -19.68
CA HIS A 241 7.99 -4.39 -20.45
C HIS A 241 8.39 -4.69 -21.91
N HIS A 242 9.37 -4.00 -22.45
CA HIS A 242 9.94 -4.29 -23.77
C HIS A 242 11.17 -5.18 -23.73
N GLU A 243 11.60 -5.66 -22.58
CA GLU A 243 12.60 -6.72 -22.52
C GLU A 243 12.08 -8.02 -23.10
N ARG A 244 12.97 -8.82 -23.62
CA ARG A 244 12.64 -10.11 -24.24
C ARG A 244 13.45 -11.22 -23.61
N TYR A 245 12.85 -12.39 -23.45
CA TYR A 245 13.40 -13.49 -22.65
C TYR A 245 14.80 -13.96 -23.15
N ASP A 246 15.10 -13.77 -24.43
CA ASP A 246 16.38 -14.08 -25.05
C ASP A 246 17.43 -12.96 -24.90
N GLY A 247 17.06 -11.81 -24.37
CA GLY A 247 17.91 -10.63 -24.20
C GLY A 247 17.95 -9.69 -25.42
N SER A 248 17.09 -9.92 -26.42
CA SER A 248 16.97 -9.06 -27.61
C SER A 248 16.15 -7.79 -27.37
N GLY A 249 15.58 -7.64 -26.17
CA GLY A 249 14.75 -6.51 -25.78
C GLY A 249 15.53 -5.24 -25.43
N TYR A 250 14.82 -4.25 -24.93
CA TYR A 250 15.37 -2.96 -24.51
C TYR A 250 14.64 -2.45 -23.26
N PRO A 251 15.19 -1.51 -22.46
CA PRO A 251 16.40 -0.73 -22.70
C PRO A 251 17.69 -1.38 -22.16
N ASP A 252 17.62 -2.37 -21.27
CA ASP A 252 18.77 -2.90 -20.54
C ASP A 252 19.30 -4.22 -21.11
N GLY A 253 18.56 -4.87 -22.04
CA GLY A 253 18.91 -6.15 -22.62
C GLY A 253 18.88 -7.29 -21.60
N LEU A 254 17.98 -7.23 -20.63
CA LEU A 254 17.82 -8.26 -19.60
C LEU A 254 17.41 -9.59 -20.22
N LYS A 255 17.91 -10.70 -19.64
CA LYS A 255 17.68 -12.05 -20.17
C LYS A 255 17.06 -12.98 -19.14
N GLY A 256 16.09 -13.77 -19.57
CA GLY A 256 15.50 -14.82 -18.77
C GLY A 256 14.88 -14.27 -17.48
N ASN A 257 15.19 -14.88 -16.35
CA ASN A 257 14.66 -14.50 -15.05
C ASN A 257 15.29 -13.21 -14.46
N ALA A 258 16.24 -12.58 -15.14
CA ALA A 258 16.69 -11.23 -14.77
C ALA A 258 15.64 -10.17 -15.09
N ILE A 259 14.68 -10.46 -15.99
CA ILE A 259 13.53 -9.59 -16.24
C ILE A 259 12.55 -9.77 -15.10
N PRO A 260 12.13 -8.68 -14.39
CA PRO A 260 11.12 -8.75 -13.34
C PRO A 260 9.83 -9.43 -13.82
N MET A 261 9.22 -10.28 -12.99
CA MET A 261 8.02 -11.03 -13.38
C MET A 261 6.87 -10.12 -13.82
N CYS A 262 6.65 -9.01 -13.10
CA CYS A 262 5.63 -8.03 -13.45
C CYS A 262 5.84 -7.46 -14.87
N ALA A 263 7.08 -7.16 -15.24
CA ALA A 263 7.41 -6.67 -16.57
C ALA A 263 7.27 -7.76 -17.65
N GLN A 264 7.64 -9.00 -17.34
CA GLN A 264 7.45 -10.12 -18.28
C GLN A 264 5.97 -10.35 -18.59
N VAL A 265 5.09 -10.30 -17.56
CA VAL A 265 3.65 -10.50 -17.72
C VAL A 265 3.02 -9.32 -18.47
N VAL A 266 3.34 -8.07 -18.10
CA VAL A 266 2.83 -6.90 -18.82
C VAL A 266 3.33 -6.89 -20.27
N GLY A 267 4.61 -7.24 -20.52
CA GLY A 267 5.18 -7.27 -21.87
C GLY A 267 4.54 -8.30 -22.80
N ILE A 268 4.16 -9.48 -22.32
CA ILE A 268 3.44 -10.47 -23.15
C ILE A 268 1.98 -10.06 -23.37
N VAL A 269 1.36 -9.42 -22.39
CA VAL A 269 -0.01 -8.90 -22.49
C VAL A 269 -0.07 -7.71 -23.45
N ASP A 270 0.89 -6.77 -23.39
CA ASP A 270 1.02 -5.66 -24.34
C ASP A 270 1.18 -6.17 -25.78
N ALA A 271 2.02 -7.19 -25.97
CA ALA A 271 2.19 -7.80 -27.30
C ALA A 271 0.89 -8.44 -27.80
N TYR A 272 0.13 -9.13 -26.94
CA TYR A 272 -1.16 -9.70 -27.29
C TYR A 272 -2.20 -8.62 -27.62
N ASP A 273 -2.32 -7.62 -26.76
CA ASP A 273 -3.23 -6.49 -26.93
C ASP A 273 -2.93 -5.73 -28.25
N ALA A 274 -1.65 -5.49 -28.53
CA ALA A 274 -1.23 -4.88 -29.79
C ALA A 274 -1.61 -5.69 -31.05
N LEU A 275 -1.82 -6.99 -30.94
CA LEU A 275 -2.21 -7.85 -32.04
C LEU A 275 -3.73 -7.87 -32.27
N ILE A 276 -4.52 -7.88 -31.21
CA ILE A 276 -5.98 -8.03 -31.30
C ILE A 276 -6.72 -6.72 -31.55
N ASN A 277 -6.07 -5.57 -31.36
CA ASN A 277 -6.66 -4.26 -31.58
C ASN A 277 -6.27 -3.66 -32.94
N ASP A 278 -7.16 -2.93 -33.58
CA ASP A 278 -6.89 -2.18 -34.79
C ASP A 278 -5.88 -1.06 -34.51
N ARG A 279 -4.91 -0.91 -35.42
CA ARG A 279 -3.96 0.22 -35.42
C ARG A 279 -3.90 0.86 -36.81
N PRO A 280 -3.57 2.14 -36.96
CA PRO A 280 -3.60 2.86 -38.25
C PRO A 280 -2.87 2.16 -39.40
N TYR A 281 -1.96 1.23 -39.10
CA TYR A 281 -1.11 0.56 -40.10
C TYR A 281 -1.23 -0.96 -40.11
N LYS A 282 -2.16 -1.53 -39.27
CA LYS A 282 -2.25 -2.99 -39.11
C LYS A 282 -3.68 -3.39 -38.73
N ARG A 283 -4.24 -4.31 -39.52
CA ARG A 283 -5.53 -4.92 -39.16
C ARG A 283 -5.38 -5.75 -37.87
N LYS A 284 -6.44 -5.88 -37.08
CA LYS A 284 -6.52 -6.78 -35.95
C LYS A 284 -6.42 -8.25 -36.40
N TYR A 285 -5.83 -9.04 -35.54
CA TYR A 285 -5.80 -10.50 -35.65
C TYR A 285 -6.84 -11.14 -34.73
N GLU A 286 -7.30 -12.32 -35.11
CA GLU A 286 -8.14 -13.09 -34.18
C GLU A 286 -7.33 -13.54 -32.96
N PRO A 287 -7.97 -13.72 -31.77
CA PRO A 287 -7.26 -14.07 -30.53
C PRO A 287 -6.36 -15.30 -30.65
N GLU A 288 -6.82 -16.34 -31.33
CA GLU A 288 -6.06 -17.58 -31.53
C GLU A 288 -4.84 -17.35 -32.45
N GLU A 289 -4.97 -16.53 -33.48
CA GLU A 289 -3.89 -16.14 -34.40
C GLU A 289 -2.83 -15.33 -33.65
N ALA A 290 -3.26 -14.36 -32.81
CA ALA A 290 -2.37 -13.57 -31.99
C ALA A 290 -1.51 -14.43 -31.03
N ILE A 291 -2.12 -15.40 -30.36
CA ILE A 291 -1.42 -16.35 -29.48
C ILE A 291 -0.42 -17.20 -30.28
N GLN A 292 -0.79 -17.63 -31.48
CA GLN A 292 0.11 -18.39 -32.33
C GLN A 292 1.33 -17.58 -32.74
N MET A 293 1.15 -16.29 -33.14
CA MET A 293 2.24 -15.39 -33.48
C MET A 293 3.20 -15.18 -32.31
N ILE A 294 2.66 -14.95 -31.10
CA ILE A 294 3.46 -14.83 -29.87
C ILE A 294 4.25 -16.13 -29.60
N SER A 295 3.61 -17.26 -29.75
CA SER A 295 4.23 -18.59 -29.57
C SER A 295 5.33 -18.86 -30.57
N ASN A 296 5.20 -18.39 -31.80
CA ASN A 296 6.21 -18.48 -32.87
C ASN A 296 7.38 -17.47 -32.70
N GLY A 297 7.28 -16.55 -31.72
CA GLY A 297 8.30 -15.52 -31.48
C GLY A 297 8.25 -14.31 -32.43
N GLU A 298 7.15 -14.12 -33.17
CA GLU A 298 7.00 -13.01 -34.12
C GLU A 298 6.94 -11.63 -33.42
N CYS A 299 6.60 -11.62 -32.11
CA CYS A 299 6.59 -10.43 -31.23
C CYS A 299 7.80 -10.37 -30.30
N GLY A 300 8.86 -11.15 -30.59
CA GLY A 300 10.00 -11.37 -29.72
C GLY A 300 9.84 -12.58 -28.80
N ALA A 301 10.92 -12.95 -28.13
CA ALA A 301 10.95 -14.14 -27.28
C ALA A 301 10.30 -13.88 -25.92
N PHE A 302 9.37 -14.74 -25.52
CA PHE A 302 8.77 -14.78 -24.19
C PHE A 302 9.06 -16.11 -23.48
N SER A 303 8.92 -16.14 -22.15
CA SER A 303 9.04 -17.37 -21.37
C SER A 303 8.00 -18.39 -21.82
N LYS A 304 8.40 -19.64 -22.02
CA LYS A 304 7.49 -20.74 -22.37
C LYS A 304 6.38 -20.89 -21.33
N LYS A 305 6.69 -20.68 -20.04
CA LYS A 305 5.71 -20.71 -18.94
C LYS A 305 4.65 -19.62 -19.12
N LEU A 306 5.05 -18.41 -19.49
CA LEU A 306 4.11 -17.30 -19.72
C LEU A 306 3.27 -17.50 -20.97
N ILE A 307 3.82 -18.02 -22.05
CA ILE A 307 3.05 -18.39 -23.24
C ILE A 307 1.96 -19.41 -22.89
N GLN A 308 2.30 -20.42 -22.07
CA GLN A 308 1.33 -21.41 -21.58
C GLN A 308 0.25 -20.77 -20.72
N CYS A 309 0.60 -19.82 -19.84
CA CYS A 309 -0.35 -19.08 -19.01
C CYS A 309 -1.27 -18.19 -19.85
N LEU A 310 -0.75 -17.46 -20.82
CA LEU A 310 -1.54 -16.67 -21.77
C LEU A 310 -2.54 -17.56 -22.54
N THR A 311 -2.05 -18.68 -23.08
CA THR A 311 -2.90 -19.65 -23.82
C THR A 311 -3.98 -20.24 -22.93
N ALA A 312 -3.69 -20.52 -21.66
CA ALA A 312 -4.66 -21.05 -20.70
C ALA A 312 -5.69 -19.99 -20.29
N ALA A 313 -5.24 -18.74 -20.10
CA ALA A 313 -6.11 -17.60 -19.77
C ALA A 313 -7.09 -17.31 -20.91
N ALA A 314 -6.63 -17.32 -22.15
CA ALA A 314 -7.44 -17.03 -23.33
C ALA A 314 -8.57 -18.04 -23.57
N LYS A 315 -8.50 -19.23 -23.00
CA LYS A 315 -9.57 -20.24 -23.04
C LYS A 315 -10.66 -20.03 -21.97
N GLN A 316 -10.47 -19.08 -21.05
CA GLN A 316 -11.44 -18.83 -19.99
C GLN A 316 -12.65 -18.05 -20.52
N PRO A 317 -13.88 -18.34 -20.04
CA PRO A 317 -15.09 -17.67 -20.51
C PRO A 317 -15.05 -16.14 -20.32
N GLU A 318 -14.40 -15.66 -19.27
CA GLU A 318 -14.26 -14.24 -18.96
C GLU A 318 -13.42 -13.52 -20.03
N TRP A 319 -12.32 -14.14 -20.50
CA TRP A 319 -11.49 -13.62 -21.58
C TRP A 319 -12.26 -13.43 -22.87
N LEU A 320 -13.04 -14.47 -23.24
CA LEU A 320 -13.85 -14.45 -24.46
C LEU A 320 -14.98 -13.40 -24.45
N LYS A 321 -15.44 -12.97 -23.26
CA LYS A 321 -16.42 -11.88 -23.14
C LYS A 321 -15.82 -10.53 -23.47
N VAL A 322 -14.61 -10.27 -23.01
CA VAL A 322 -13.91 -9.01 -23.26
C VAL A 322 -13.55 -8.89 -24.74
N THR A 323 -12.98 -9.92 -25.34
CA THR A 323 -12.64 -9.91 -26.78
C THR A 323 -13.84 -9.78 -27.71
N LYS A 324 -15.03 -10.27 -27.31
CA LYS A 324 -16.27 -10.14 -28.09
C LYS A 324 -16.97 -8.78 -27.95
N SER A 325 -16.72 -8.05 -26.87
CA SER A 325 -17.26 -6.68 -26.71
C SER A 325 -16.54 -5.65 -27.58
N GLN A 326 -15.38 -6.04 -28.16
CA GLN A 326 -14.55 -5.23 -29.06
C GLN A 326 -14.78 -5.56 -30.56
N ALA A 327 -15.57 -6.58 -30.87
CA ALA A 327 -15.93 -7.00 -32.24
C ALA A 327 -17.25 -6.39 -32.66
#